data_637be4da18bcb7530601293ecfcd5015
#
_entry.id   637be4da18bcb7530601293ecfcd5015
#
_cell.length_a   1.000
_cell.length_b   1.000
_cell.length_c   1.000
_cell.angle_alpha   90.00
_cell.angle_beta   90.00
_cell.angle_gamma   90.00
#
_symmetry.space_group_name_H-M   'P 1'
#
loop_
_entity.id
_entity.type
_entity.pdbx_description
1 polymer ?
#
loop_
_entity_poly.entity_id
_entity_poly.type
_entity_poly.pdbx_seq_one_letter_code
_entity_poly.pdbx_strand_id
1 'polypeptide(L)'
;MHGETYWQSEIEKCHRMNLTRNIPMLKFLDGTHGVTETGHRLFVACTNDYLGLRFHPEVIESAQKCGCGGFGSSGARLTTGAHPLANQLEKELADFKRSEAALIFNTGYMANIGLISTVGCSGDVIFSDEKNHASIIDGCKLSHAKVVIYPHRDVGRLRELLNEHRSGQSCFIITEGVFSMDGTVAPLPELLQLAESFDAHIVIDDAHALGVLGERGHGTLEYFNILPNPRIIQVGTCSKALGSLGGFVCGSKCLIQYLCQRSRPFICSTMLPSSVLAASSKSLQILQSQPERVHRLKQLSEMAKSIFSECGMTFLPEAVAILPIIVGDETRTMKIFENLYQQGIYLAAIRYPSVPLGHARLRLSVCSEYGEDEWKDVLSRIVNTIKTITGDSHGRFP
;
A
#
# COMPACT_ATOMS: atom_id res chain seq x y z
N MET A 1 14.95 -29.20 18.86
CA MET A 1 13.53 -29.56 18.84
C MET A 1 12.80 -28.53 18.01
N HIS A 2 12.57 -28.81 16.74
CA HIS A 2 11.80 -27.94 15.84
C HIS A 2 10.68 -28.81 15.25
N GLY A 3 9.52 -28.72 15.83
CA GLY A 3 8.35 -29.47 15.43
C GLY A 3 7.11 -28.85 16.03
N GLU A 4 6.00 -29.55 16.05
CA GLU A 4 4.71 -29.08 16.57
C GLU A 4 4.81 -28.43 17.96
N THR A 5 5.62 -29.00 18.86
CA THR A 5 5.84 -28.46 20.22
C THR A 5 6.42 -27.04 20.21
N TYR A 6 7.34 -26.75 19.28
CA TYR A 6 7.89 -25.40 19.11
C TYR A 6 6.82 -24.44 18.58
N TRP A 7 6.10 -24.84 17.54
CA TRP A 7 5.04 -23.99 16.97
C TRP A 7 3.93 -23.71 18.00
N GLN A 8 3.54 -24.72 18.77
CA GLN A 8 2.56 -24.58 19.83
C GLN A 8 3.04 -23.60 20.92
N SER A 9 4.30 -23.67 21.34
CA SER A 9 4.87 -22.73 22.32
C SER A 9 4.89 -21.30 21.82
N GLU A 10 5.18 -21.05 20.53
CA GLU A 10 5.14 -19.71 19.94
C GLU A 10 3.69 -19.20 19.80
N ILE A 11 2.73 -20.06 19.47
CA ILE A 11 1.30 -19.72 19.46
C ILE A 11 0.84 -19.32 20.88
N GLU A 12 1.18 -20.11 21.88
CA GLU A 12 0.84 -19.79 23.29
C GLU A 12 1.48 -18.48 23.77
N LYS A 13 2.70 -18.18 23.30
CA LYS A 13 3.36 -16.91 23.57
C LYS A 13 2.58 -15.74 22.93
N CYS A 14 2.11 -15.90 21.69
CA CYS A 14 1.24 -14.91 21.05
C CYS A 14 -0.07 -14.69 21.84
N HIS A 15 -0.67 -15.77 22.34
CA HIS A 15 -1.86 -15.66 23.19
C HIS A 15 -1.59 -14.87 24.48
N ARG A 16 -0.52 -15.21 25.21
CA ARG A 16 -0.15 -14.53 26.46
C ARG A 16 0.14 -13.04 26.28
N MET A 17 0.66 -12.66 25.10
CA MET A 17 1.00 -11.28 24.76
C MET A 17 -0.15 -10.50 24.10
N ASN A 18 -1.35 -11.06 24.01
CA ASN A 18 -2.49 -10.48 23.25
C ASN A 18 -2.16 -10.17 21.77
N LEU A 19 -1.28 -10.96 21.17
CA LEU A 19 -0.84 -10.80 19.77
C LEU A 19 -1.50 -11.80 18.82
N THR A 20 -2.44 -12.60 19.31
CA THR A 20 -3.21 -13.54 18.47
C THR A 20 -3.93 -12.81 17.35
N ARG A 21 -3.84 -13.35 16.15
CA ARG A 21 -4.53 -12.82 14.97
C ARG A 21 -5.71 -13.71 14.62
N ASN A 22 -6.88 -13.12 14.63
CA ASN A 22 -8.11 -13.75 14.15
C ASN A 22 -8.47 -13.11 12.80
N ILE A 23 -8.73 -13.93 11.80
CA ILE A 23 -9.16 -13.48 10.48
C ILE A 23 -10.68 -13.50 10.48
N PRO A 24 -11.37 -12.34 10.46
CA PRO A 24 -12.83 -12.31 10.41
C PRO A 24 -13.29 -12.80 9.03
N MET A 25 -14.28 -13.68 9.03
CA MET A 25 -14.93 -14.13 7.79
C MET A 25 -16.00 -13.11 7.42
N LEU A 26 -15.72 -12.32 6.38
CA LEU A 26 -16.62 -11.27 5.90
C LEU A 26 -17.00 -11.52 4.43
N LYS A 27 -18.29 -11.61 4.17
CA LYS A 27 -18.85 -11.49 2.83
C LYS A 27 -19.15 -10.01 2.59
N PHE A 28 -18.43 -9.40 1.66
CA PHE A 28 -18.70 -8.02 1.27
C PHE A 28 -20.02 -7.93 0.49
N LEU A 29 -20.83 -6.94 0.83
CA LEU A 29 -22.11 -6.64 0.18
C LEU A 29 -21.95 -5.60 -0.92
N ASP A 30 -21.06 -4.65 -0.68
CA ASP A 30 -20.70 -3.54 -1.57
C ASP A 30 -19.26 -3.07 -1.25
N GLY A 31 -18.86 -1.90 -1.75
CA GLY A 31 -17.54 -1.31 -1.50
C GLY A 31 -17.29 -0.89 -0.04
N THR A 32 -18.33 -0.78 0.77
CA THR A 32 -18.30 -0.16 2.10
C THR A 32 -18.78 -1.08 3.22
N HIS A 33 -19.59 -2.09 2.92
CA HIS A 33 -20.20 -2.98 3.90
C HIS A 33 -19.83 -4.44 3.71
N GLY A 34 -19.74 -5.15 4.83
CA GLY A 34 -19.63 -6.60 4.87
C GLY A 34 -20.61 -7.21 5.87
N VAL A 35 -20.84 -8.50 5.76
CA VAL A 35 -21.65 -9.28 6.69
C VAL A 35 -20.85 -10.51 7.13
N THR A 36 -20.87 -10.81 8.43
CA THR A 36 -20.26 -12.02 8.99
C THR A 36 -21.15 -13.25 8.72
N GLU A 37 -20.60 -14.45 8.94
CA GLU A 37 -21.37 -15.70 8.88
C GLU A 37 -22.57 -15.73 9.82
N THR A 38 -22.52 -14.98 10.94
CA THR A 38 -23.61 -14.86 11.90
C THR A 38 -24.64 -13.78 11.54
N GLY A 39 -24.50 -13.14 10.37
CA GLY A 39 -25.41 -12.10 9.89
C GLY A 39 -25.12 -10.69 10.45
N HIS A 40 -24.04 -10.49 11.20
CA HIS A 40 -23.68 -9.17 11.72
C HIS A 40 -23.17 -8.28 10.58
N ARG A 41 -23.89 -7.19 10.29
CA ARG A 41 -23.52 -6.21 9.26
C ARG A 41 -22.50 -5.22 9.81
N LEU A 42 -21.46 -4.96 9.05
CA LEU A 42 -20.34 -4.11 9.43
C LEU A 42 -20.06 -3.06 8.36
N PHE A 43 -19.94 -1.79 8.75
CA PHE A 43 -19.29 -0.76 7.96
C PHE A 43 -17.77 -0.98 8.02
N VAL A 44 -17.13 -1.13 6.86
CA VAL A 44 -15.70 -1.48 6.78
C VAL A 44 -14.88 -0.20 6.61
N ALA A 45 -14.39 0.34 7.72
CA ALA A 45 -13.61 1.57 7.77
C ALA A 45 -12.08 1.37 7.63
N CYS A 46 -11.65 0.23 7.08
CA CYS A 46 -10.23 -0.13 6.94
C CYS A 46 -9.88 -0.75 5.58
N THR A 47 -10.73 -0.57 4.57
CA THR A 47 -10.47 -1.08 3.21
C THR A 47 -9.30 -0.33 2.57
N ASN A 48 -8.54 -1.01 1.70
CA ASN A 48 -7.59 -0.37 0.80
C ASN A 48 -8.19 -0.09 -0.60
N ASP A 49 -9.46 -0.40 -0.81
CA ASP A 49 -10.19 -0.05 -2.04
C ASP A 49 -10.59 1.44 -2.00
N TYR A 50 -9.57 2.31 -2.06
CA TYR A 50 -9.71 3.75 -1.83
C TYR A 50 -10.72 4.45 -2.74
N LEU A 51 -10.90 3.92 -3.97
CA LEU A 51 -11.79 4.50 -4.98
C LEU A 51 -13.08 3.68 -5.17
N GLY A 52 -13.26 2.60 -4.41
CA GLY A 52 -14.45 1.74 -4.49
C GLY A 52 -14.59 0.98 -5.81
N LEU A 53 -13.51 0.79 -6.54
CA LEU A 53 -13.54 0.21 -7.89
C LEU A 53 -13.77 -1.31 -7.90
N ARG A 54 -13.53 -2.00 -6.78
CA ARG A 54 -13.74 -3.46 -6.67
C ARG A 54 -15.18 -3.89 -7.01
N PHE A 55 -16.16 -3.06 -6.72
CA PHE A 55 -17.58 -3.33 -6.98
C PHE A 55 -18.14 -2.51 -8.15
N HIS A 56 -17.30 -1.78 -8.88
CA HIS A 56 -17.75 -0.99 -10.01
C HIS A 56 -18.32 -1.90 -11.13
N PRO A 57 -19.56 -1.62 -11.62
CA PRO A 57 -20.23 -2.52 -12.59
C PRO A 57 -19.40 -2.80 -13.84
N GLU A 58 -18.76 -1.78 -14.42
CA GLU A 58 -17.93 -1.96 -15.61
C GLU A 58 -16.68 -2.80 -15.37
N VAL A 59 -16.09 -2.75 -14.15
CA VAL A 59 -14.94 -3.57 -13.76
C VAL A 59 -15.38 -5.03 -13.67
N ILE A 60 -16.51 -5.29 -13.01
CA ILE A 60 -17.09 -6.63 -12.89
C ILE A 60 -17.43 -7.19 -14.28
N GLU A 61 -18.10 -6.41 -15.12
CA GLU A 61 -18.48 -6.83 -16.48
C GLU A 61 -17.25 -7.16 -17.34
N SER A 62 -16.20 -6.31 -17.27
CA SER A 62 -14.95 -6.53 -18.00
C SER A 62 -14.27 -7.82 -17.58
N ALA A 63 -14.21 -8.09 -16.26
CA ALA A 63 -13.66 -9.35 -15.72
C ALA A 63 -14.46 -10.57 -16.17
N GLN A 64 -15.79 -10.50 -16.13
CA GLN A 64 -16.68 -11.60 -16.52
C GLN A 64 -16.56 -11.93 -18.02
N LYS A 65 -16.58 -10.91 -18.89
CA LYS A 65 -16.42 -11.10 -20.35
C LYS A 65 -15.11 -11.82 -20.68
N CYS A 66 -14.02 -11.44 -20.04
CA CYS A 66 -12.72 -12.08 -20.26
C CYS A 66 -12.62 -13.46 -19.61
N GLY A 67 -13.30 -13.70 -18.48
CA GLY A 67 -13.35 -14.99 -17.80
C GLY A 67 -14.07 -16.08 -18.60
N CYS A 68 -15.00 -15.71 -19.47
CA CYS A 68 -15.70 -16.67 -20.34
C CYS A 68 -14.78 -17.38 -21.34
N GLY A 69 -13.61 -16.82 -21.67
CA GLY A 69 -12.60 -17.43 -22.55
C GLY A 69 -11.62 -18.38 -21.87
N GLY A 70 -11.72 -18.54 -20.53
CA GLY A 70 -10.83 -19.35 -19.71
C GLY A 70 -10.49 -18.67 -18.40
N PHE A 71 -10.59 -19.40 -17.30
CA PHE A 71 -10.51 -18.79 -15.96
C PHE A 71 -9.08 -18.64 -15.42
N GLY A 72 -8.17 -19.54 -15.79
CA GLY A 72 -6.82 -19.61 -15.26
C GLY A 72 -5.75 -19.30 -16.30
N SER A 73 -4.52 -19.09 -15.85
CA SER A 73 -3.38 -18.78 -16.72
C SER A 73 -2.51 -19.98 -17.05
N SER A 74 -2.59 -21.05 -16.25
CA SER A 74 -1.92 -22.36 -16.38
C SER A 74 -0.38 -22.35 -16.55
N GLY A 75 0.30 -21.20 -16.58
CA GLY A 75 1.76 -21.13 -16.66
C GLY A 75 2.37 -19.73 -16.58
N ALA A 76 3.68 -19.68 -16.55
CA ALA A 76 4.44 -18.43 -16.58
C ALA A 76 4.47 -17.86 -18.01
N ARG A 77 4.60 -16.53 -18.13
CA ARG A 77 4.62 -15.83 -19.44
C ARG A 77 5.70 -16.35 -20.40
N LEU A 78 6.83 -16.81 -19.88
CA LEU A 78 7.92 -17.35 -20.70
C LEU A 78 7.72 -18.80 -21.12
N THR A 79 6.80 -19.54 -20.48
CA THR A 79 6.56 -20.96 -20.80
C THR A 79 5.30 -21.20 -21.62
N THR A 80 4.22 -20.47 -21.31
CA THR A 80 2.92 -20.65 -21.97
C THR A 80 2.46 -19.47 -22.82
N GLY A 81 3.30 -18.43 -22.89
CA GLY A 81 2.96 -17.17 -23.58
C GLY A 81 2.27 -16.17 -22.66
N ALA A 82 2.14 -14.94 -23.11
CA ALA A 82 1.45 -13.87 -22.41
C ALA A 82 0.09 -13.60 -23.07
N HIS A 83 -0.95 -13.39 -22.25
CA HIS A 83 -2.22 -12.90 -22.77
C HIS A 83 -2.06 -11.46 -23.29
N PRO A 84 -2.65 -11.07 -24.45
CA PRO A 84 -2.52 -9.71 -25.02
C PRO A 84 -2.90 -8.59 -24.07
N LEU A 85 -3.86 -8.81 -23.17
CA LEU A 85 -4.24 -7.85 -22.13
C LEU A 85 -3.11 -7.51 -21.15
N ALA A 86 -2.13 -8.40 -20.96
CA ALA A 86 -0.97 -8.07 -20.11
C ALA A 86 -0.15 -6.95 -20.75
N ASN A 87 0.16 -7.05 -22.03
CA ASN A 87 0.91 -6.01 -22.78
C ASN A 87 0.10 -4.71 -22.88
N GLN A 88 -1.24 -4.80 -23.04
CA GLN A 88 -2.12 -3.65 -23.04
C GLN A 88 -2.07 -2.92 -21.70
N LEU A 89 -2.26 -3.64 -20.59
CA LEU A 89 -2.24 -3.06 -19.25
C LEU A 89 -0.85 -2.49 -18.90
N GLU A 90 0.25 -3.15 -19.30
CA GLU A 90 1.61 -2.62 -19.14
C GLU A 90 1.78 -1.28 -19.86
N LYS A 91 1.27 -1.16 -21.09
CA LYS A 91 1.28 0.11 -21.83
C LYS A 91 0.42 1.18 -21.13
N GLU A 92 -0.81 0.84 -20.74
CA GLU A 92 -1.71 1.75 -20.02
C GLU A 92 -1.09 2.25 -18.70
N LEU A 93 -0.44 1.36 -17.93
CA LEU A 93 0.27 1.71 -16.69
C LEU A 93 1.49 2.60 -16.97
N ALA A 94 2.27 2.31 -18.01
CA ALA A 94 3.41 3.13 -18.40
C ALA A 94 2.96 4.55 -18.77
N ASP A 95 1.93 4.67 -19.59
CA ASP A 95 1.35 5.95 -20.00
C ASP A 95 0.81 6.71 -18.78
N PHE A 96 0.05 6.02 -17.90
CA PHE A 96 -0.51 6.62 -16.68
C PHE A 96 0.57 7.10 -15.72
N LYS A 97 1.63 6.32 -15.52
CA LYS A 97 2.76 6.68 -14.64
C LYS A 97 3.81 7.56 -15.35
N ARG A 98 3.57 7.95 -16.60
CA ARG A 98 4.45 8.77 -17.42
C ARG A 98 5.87 8.19 -17.50
N SER A 99 5.98 6.88 -17.68
CA SER A 99 7.22 6.12 -17.78
C SER A 99 7.38 5.54 -19.19
N GLU A 100 8.59 5.16 -19.58
CA GLU A 100 8.84 4.59 -20.92
C GLU A 100 8.23 3.20 -21.10
N ALA A 101 8.17 2.41 -20.00
CA ALA A 101 7.63 1.06 -20.01
C ALA A 101 7.17 0.64 -18.61
N ALA A 102 6.37 -0.43 -18.55
CA ALA A 102 5.96 -1.08 -17.33
C ALA A 102 6.05 -2.60 -17.43
N LEU A 103 6.15 -3.29 -16.29
CA LEU A 103 6.12 -4.74 -16.17
C LEU A 103 5.17 -5.13 -15.05
N ILE A 104 4.25 -6.08 -15.33
CA ILE A 104 3.27 -6.57 -14.37
C ILE A 104 3.79 -7.81 -13.65
N PHE A 105 3.55 -7.83 -12.34
CA PHE A 105 3.75 -8.95 -11.41
C PHE A 105 2.41 -9.36 -10.78
N ASN A 106 2.35 -10.55 -10.18
CA ASN A 106 1.11 -11.04 -9.58
C ASN A 106 0.64 -10.25 -8.37
N THR A 107 1.55 -9.62 -7.64
CA THR A 107 1.26 -8.76 -6.47
C THR A 107 2.27 -7.63 -6.38
N GLY A 108 1.92 -6.54 -5.67
CA GLY A 108 2.89 -5.49 -5.31
C GLY A 108 4.07 -6.03 -4.50
N TYR A 109 3.82 -7.04 -3.66
CA TYR A 109 4.87 -7.74 -2.91
C TYR A 109 5.93 -8.35 -3.85
N MET A 110 5.47 -9.07 -4.88
CA MET A 110 6.35 -9.68 -5.89
C MET A 110 7.02 -8.64 -6.78
N ALA A 111 6.38 -7.50 -7.05
CA ALA A 111 6.98 -6.40 -7.80
C ALA A 111 8.18 -5.80 -7.04
N ASN A 112 8.05 -5.53 -5.74
CA ASN A 112 9.15 -5.05 -4.90
C ASN A 112 10.30 -6.07 -4.82
N ILE A 113 10.01 -7.32 -4.47
CA ILE A 113 11.04 -8.38 -4.44
C ILE A 113 11.70 -8.51 -5.82
N GLY A 114 10.88 -8.58 -6.88
CA GLY A 114 11.35 -8.78 -8.23
C GLY A 114 12.24 -7.66 -8.75
N LEU A 115 11.93 -6.41 -8.39
CA LEU A 115 12.76 -5.25 -8.72
C LEU A 115 14.04 -5.26 -7.88
N ILE A 116 13.90 -5.16 -6.57
CA ILE A 116 15.01 -4.85 -5.64
C ILE A 116 16.08 -5.96 -5.65
N SER A 117 15.66 -7.24 -5.62
CA SER A 117 16.60 -8.37 -5.69
C SER A 117 17.28 -8.52 -7.05
N THR A 118 16.74 -7.88 -8.09
CA THR A 118 17.32 -7.94 -9.45
C THR A 118 18.28 -6.80 -9.72
N VAL A 119 17.98 -5.58 -9.26
CA VAL A 119 18.83 -4.41 -9.50
C VAL A 119 19.94 -4.26 -8.46
N GLY A 120 19.75 -4.76 -7.22
CA GLY A 120 20.73 -4.68 -6.16
C GLY A 120 21.82 -5.75 -6.30
N CYS A 121 22.88 -5.45 -7.03
CA CYS A 121 24.00 -6.35 -7.27
C CYS A 121 25.09 -6.26 -6.19
N SER A 122 26.03 -7.22 -6.21
CA SER A 122 27.22 -7.17 -5.35
C SER A 122 28.02 -5.91 -5.66
N GLY A 123 28.30 -5.15 -4.59
CA GLY A 123 29.03 -3.90 -4.72
C GLY A 123 28.12 -2.66 -4.73
N ASP A 124 26.84 -2.80 -4.99
CA ASP A 124 25.88 -1.71 -4.89
C ASP A 124 25.47 -1.41 -3.42
N VAL A 125 24.89 -0.22 -3.20
CA VAL A 125 24.37 0.17 -1.89
C VAL A 125 22.90 0.56 -2.02
N ILE A 126 22.07 0.00 -1.13
CA ILE A 126 20.66 0.32 -0.99
C ILE A 126 20.46 1.09 0.31
N PHE A 127 19.93 2.31 0.23
CA PHE A 127 19.48 3.10 1.37
C PHE A 127 17.98 2.94 1.51
N SER A 128 17.54 2.26 2.58
CA SER A 128 16.14 1.93 2.83
C SER A 128 15.58 2.73 4.00
N ASP A 129 14.42 3.39 3.81
CA ASP A 129 13.71 4.00 4.93
C ASP A 129 13.32 2.94 5.97
N GLU A 130 13.49 3.24 7.26
CA GLU A 130 13.26 2.27 8.35
C GLU A 130 11.82 1.78 8.45
N LYS A 131 10.85 2.55 7.90
CA LYS A 131 9.42 2.19 7.90
C LYS A 131 8.94 1.57 6.60
N ASN A 132 9.84 1.26 5.69
CA ASN A 132 9.47 0.59 4.44
C ASN A 132 8.71 -0.70 4.67
N HIS A 133 7.79 -1.00 3.75
CA HIS A 133 6.96 -2.19 3.75
C HIS A 133 7.80 -3.49 3.74
N ALA A 134 7.26 -4.55 4.35
CA ALA A 134 7.92 -5.86 4.43
C ALA A 134 8.43 -6.39 3.08
N SER A 135 7.73 -6.14 1.99
CA SER A 135 8.17 -6.55 0.64
C SER A 135 9.44 -5.86 0.17
N ILE A 136 9.64 -4.60 0.57
CA ILE A 136 10.88 -3.85 0.31
C ILE A 136 12.01 -4.42 1.16
N ILE A 137 11.75 -4.63 2.45
CA ILE A 137 12.72 -5.24 3.39
C ILE A 137 13.16 -6.62 2.89
N ASP A 138 12.21 -7.45 2.45
CA ASP A 138 12.55 -8.79 1.94
C ASP A 138 13.24 -8.72 0.58
N GLY A 139 12.86 -7.78 -0.29
CA GLY A 139 13.61 -7.51 -1.52
C GLY A 139 15.06 -7.09 -1.25
N CYS A 140 15.30 -6.23 -0.26
CA CYS A 140 16.63 -5.84 0.20
C CYS A 140 17.44 -7.04 0.73
N LYS A 141 16.82 -7.89 1.55
CA LYS A 141 17.48 -9.13 2.08
C LYS A 141 17.85 -10.13 0.97
N LEU A 142 17.03 -10.21 -0.08
CA LEU A 142 17.27 -11.10 -1.22
C LEU A 142 18.24 -10.51 -2.25
N SER A 143 18.53 -9.22 -2.16
CA SER A 143 19.54 -8.57 -3.01
C SER A 143 20.95 -8.96 -2.58
N HIS A 144 21.91 -8.71 -3.46
CA HIS A 144 23.33 -8.85 -3.14
C HIS A 144 24.01 -7.52 -2.75
N ALA A 145 23.23 -6.43 -2.69
CA ALA A 145 23.70 -5.11 -2.34
C ALA A 145 23.92 -4.96 -0.83
N LYS A 146 24.77 -4.02 -0.45
CA LYS A 146 24.87 -3.57 0.94
C LYS A 146 23.63 -2.76 1.30
N VAL A 147 22.88 -3.16 2.33
CA VAL A 147 21.70 -2.44 2.79
C VAL A 147 22.05 -1.54 3.97
N VAL A 148 21.70 -0.26 3.86
CA VAL A 148 21.87 0.77 4.89
C VAL A 148 20.49 1.33 5.21
N ILE A 149 20.05 1.22 6.46
CA ILE A 149 18.76 1.74 6.91
C ILE A 149 18.96 3.18 7.40
N TYR A 150 18.10 4.10 6.95
CA TYR A 150 18.07 5.47 7.45
C TYR A 150 16.75 5.76 8.21
N PRO A 151 16.78 6.66 9.22
CA PRO A 151 15.60 7.01 9.99
C PRO A 151 14.50 7.58 9.10
N HIS A 152 13.25 7.30 9.47
CA HIS A 152 12.07 7.65 8.68
C HIS A 152 12.05 9.12 8.25
N ARG A 153 12.08 9.34 6.92
CA ARG A 153 12.05 10.66 6.27
C ARG A 153 13.24 11.60 6.64
N ASP A 154 14.27 11.07 7.27
CA ASP A 154 15.44 11.87 7.67
C ASP A 154 16.42 12.06 6.50
N VAL A 155 16.15 13.10 5.70
CA VAL A 155 16.97 13.49 4.55
C VAL A 155 18.39 13.93 4.97
N GLY A 156 18.51 14.51 6.16
CA GLY A 156 19.81 14.92 6.72
C GLY A 156 20.70 13.72 6.98
N ARG A 157 20.19 12.74 7.74
CA ARG A 157 20.91 11.49 8.00
C ARG A 157 21.20 10.69 6.75
N LEU A 158 20.25 10.65 5.80
CA LEU A 158 20.45 9.99 4.51
C LEU A 158 21.63 10.64 3.73
N ARG A 159 21.74 11.96 3.73
CA ARG A 159 22.87 12.68 3.09
C ARG A 159 24.21 12.28 3.71
N GLU A 160 24.29 12.20 5.04
CA GLU A 160 25.50 11.74 5.74
C GLU A 160 25.88 10.31 5.31
N LEU A 161 24.90 9.38 5.33
CA LEU A 161 25.10 8.00 4.94
C LEU A 161 25.53 7.85 3.47
N LEU A 162 24.96 8.65 2.54
CA LEU A 162 25.38 8.71 1.16
C LEU A 162 26.86 9.15 1.03
N ASN A 163 27.30 10.13 1.83
CA ASN A 163 28.71 10.56 1.85
C ASN A 163 29.64 9.47 2.40
N GLU A 164 29.22 8.75 3.46
CA GLU A 164 30.00 7.67 4.08
C GLU A 164 30.20 6.48 3.12
N HIS A 165 29.28 6.29 2.16
CA HIS A 165 29.27 5.14 1.25
C HIS A 165 29.57 5.51 -0.22
N ARG A 166 30.29 6.60 -0.45
CA ARG A 166 30.77 7.01 -1.77
C ARG A 166 31.85 6.05 -2.29
N SER A 167 31.46 5.03 -3.04
CA SER A 167 32.41 4.00 -3.51
C SER A 167 32.33 3.65 -5.00
N GLY A 168 31.88 4.54 -5.86
CA GLY A 168 31.88 4.32 -7.32
C GLY A 168 30.95 3.18 -7.81
N GLN A 169 30.03 2.74 -6.96
CA GLN A 169 29.04 1.70 -7.20
C GLN A 169 27.65 2.33 -7.35
N SER A 170 26.69 1.59 -7.91
CA SER A 170 25.32 2.07 -8.03
C SER A 170 24.68 2.22 -6.64
N CYS A 171 23.98 3.34 -6.44
CA CYS A 171 23.25 3.64 -5.22
C CYS A 171 21.75 3.69 -5.50
N PHE A 172 20.97 3.10 -4.60
CA PHE A 172 19.51 3.12 -4.65
C PHE A 172 18.95 3.68 -3.34
N ILE A 173 18.09 4.70 -3.45
CA ILE A 173 17.27 5.20 -2.33
C ILE A 173 15.90 4.58 -2.48
N ILE A 174 15.44 3.80 -1.51
CA ILE A 174 14.16 3.07 -1.59
C ILE A 174 13.22 3.55 -0.49
N THR A 175 12.01 3.96 -0.89
CA THR A 175 10.99 4.50 0.01
C THR A 175 9.59 4.19 -0.48
N GLU A 176 8.57 4.25 0.41
CA GLU A 176 7.16 4.30 0.02
C GLU A 176 6.78 5.74 -0.32
N GLY A 177 5.88 5.94 -1.28
CA GLY A 177 5.30 7.26 -1.58
C GLY A 177 4.37 7.72 -0.47
N VAL A 178 3.49 6.82 -0.02
CA VAL A 178 2.67 6.95 1.19
C VAL A 178 2.89 5.74 2.07
N PHE A 179 3.31 5.95 3.31
CA PHE A 179 3.60 4.87 4.25
C PHE A 179 2.32 4.23 4.80
N SER A 180 2.24 2.93 4.67
CA SER A 180 1.03 2.13 4.87
C SER A 180 0.43 2.20 6.29
N MET A 181 1.25 2.45 7.33
CA MET A 181 0.84 2.43 8.73
C MET A 181 0.71 3.84 9.33
N ASP A 182 1.41 4.82 8.78
CA ASP A 182 1.46 6.19 9.32
C ASP A 182 0.72 7.22 8.45
N GLY A 183 0.46 6.90 7.18
CA GLY A 183 -0.12 7.85 6.23
C GLY A 183 0.82 9.01 5.85
N THR A 184 2.09 8.96 6.29
CA THR A 184 3.12 9.96 5.95
C THR A 184 3.49 9.87 4.48
N VAL A 185 3.86 11.01 3.89
CA VAL A 185 4.33 11.10 2.50
C VAL A 185 5.86 11.25 2.47
N ALA A 186 6.55 10.53 1.60
CA ALA A 186 8.00 10.67 1.43
C ALA A 186 8.36 12.07 0.92
N PRO A 187 9.48 12.67 1.38
CA PRO A 187 9.96 13.97 0.91
C PRO A 187 10.66 13.83 -0.45
N LEU A 188 9.90 13.46 -1.50
CA LEU A 188 10.45 13.11 -2.80
C LEU A 188 11.29 14.22 -3.46
N PRO A 189 10.95 15.52 -3.37
CA PRO A 189 11.77 16.59 -3.92
C PRO A 189 13.20 16.61 -3.35
N GLU A 190 13.31 16.47 -2.02
CA GLU A 190 14.60 16.45 -1.32
C GLU A 190 15.39 15.15 -1.62
N LEU A 191 14.69 14.02 -1.71
CA LEU A 191 15.30 12.74 -2.12
C LEU A 191 15.83 12.80 -3.55
N LEU A 192 15.12 13.49 -4.47
CA LEU A 192 15.57 13.67 -5.84
C LEU A 192 16.83 14.53 -5.92
N GLN A 193 16.91 15.62 -5.15
CA GLN A 193 18.12 16.44 -5.05
C GLN A 193 19.32 15.62 -4.55
N LEU A 194 19.11 14.72 -3.58
CA LEU A 194 20.17 13.81 -3.14
C LEU A 194 20.54 12.81 -4.23
N ALA A 195 19.56 12.21 -4.89
CA ALA A 195 19.82 11.25 -5.97
C ALA A 195 20.62 11.87 -7.12
N GLU A 196 20.34 13.12 -7.47
CA GLU A 196 21.12 13.87 -8.47
C GLU A 196 22.53 14.19 -7.99
N SER A 197 22.70 14.60 -6.73
CA SER A 197 24.00 14.97 -6.15
C SER A 197 24.94 13.78 -5.98
N PHE A 198 24.38 12.58 -5.76
CA PHE A 198 25.14 11.36 -5.46
C PHE A 198 25.07 10.30 -6.58
N ASP A 199 24.53 10.66 -7.73
CA ASP A 199 24.33 9.74 -8.88
C ASP A 199 23.58 8.45 -8.47
N ALA A 200 22.54 8.61 -7.67
CA ALA A 200 21.70 7.52 -7.18
C ALA A 200 20.40 7.39 -7.98
N HIS A 201 19.77 6.22 -7.91
CA HIS A 201 18.40 5.97 -8.35
C HIS A 201 17.44 5.99 -7.16
N ILE A 202 16.20 6.41 -7.40
CA ILE A 202 15.10 6.31 -6.43
C ILE A 202 14.17 5.19 -6.84
N VAL A 203 13.85 4.29 -5.92
CA VAL A 203 12.72 3.37 -6.04
C VAL A 203 11.63 3.87 -5.11
N ILE A 204 10.48 4.27 -5.68
CA ILE A 204 9.33 4.74 -4.93
C ILE A 204 8.17 3.76 -5.06
N ASP A 205 7.70 3.23 -3.94
CA ASP A 205 6.51 2.38 -3.88
C ASP A 205 5.25 3.24 -3.69
N ASP A 206 4.53 3.42 -4.78
CA ASP A 206 3.27 4.17 -4.85
C ASP A 206 2.03 3.31 -4.57
N ALA A 207 2.18 2.15 -3.94
CA ALA A 207 1.04 1.26 -3.68
C ALA A 207 -0.10 1.91 -2.89
N HIS A 208 0.19 2.89 -2.03
CA HIS A 208 -0.78 3.69 -1.30
C HIS A 208 -0.95 5.12 -1.84
N ALA A 209 -0.18 5.51 -2.84
CA ALA A 209 -0.24 6.83 -3.45
C ALA A 209 -1.04 6.86 -4.75
N LEU A 210 -1.00 5.77 -5.54
CA LEU A 210 -1.79 5.61 -6.76
C LEU A 210 -3.28 5.71 -6.45
N GLY A 211 -3.99 6.58 -7.16
CA GLY A 211 -5.41 6.86 -6.95
C GLY A 211 -5.71 7.69 -5.69
N VAL A 212 -4.68 8.14 -4.95
CA VAL A 212 -4.80 8.87 -3.68
C VAL A 212 -4.13 10.24 -3.75
N LEU A 213 -2.88 10.30 -4.21
CA LEU A 213 -2.12 11.53 -4.32
C LEU A 213 -2.15 12.09 -5.76
N GLY A 214 -2.05 13.41 -5.85
CA GLY A 214 -2.20 14.16 -7.09
C GLY A 214 -3.66 14.51 -7.40
N GLU A 215 -3.89 15.34 -8.40
CA GLU A 215 -5.23 15.76 -8.81
C GLU A 215 -5.95 14.68 -9.63
N ARG A 216 -5.18 13.88 -10.36
CA ARG A 216 -5.67 12.78 -11.19
C ARG A 216 -5.31 11.40 -10.61
N GLY A 217 -4.67 11.36 -9.43
CA GLY A 217 -4.30 10.13 -8.77
C GLY A 217 -3.11 9.40 -9.38
N HIS A 218 -2.22 10.11 -10.11
CA HIS A 218 -1.00 9.50 -10.65
C HIS A 218 0.01 9.11 -9.56
N GLY A 219 -0.17 9.57 -8.32
CA GLY A 219 0.67 9.23 -7.18
C GLY A 219 1.67 10.33 -6.82
N THR A 220 2.77 9.93 -6.20
CA THR A 220 3.70 10.84 -5.52
C THR A 220 4.37 11.84 -6.46
N LEU A 221 4.71 11.46 -7.70
CA LEU A 221 5.34 12.39 -8.65
C LEU A 221 4.38 13.53 -9.01
N GLU A 222 3.10 13.23 -9.28
CA GLU A 222 2.10 14.26 -9.56
C GLU A 222 1.87 15.16 -8.34
N TYR A 223 1.82 14.59 -7.15
CA TYR A 223 1.60 15.34 -5.92
C TYR A 223 2.65 16.45 -5.72
N PHE A 224 3.89 16.18 -6.06
CA PHE A 224 4.99 17.15 -5.97
C PHE A 224 5.28 17.89 -7.29
N ASN A 225 4.45 17.70 -8.33
CA ASN A 225 4.68 18.27 -9.66
C ASN A 225 6.07 17.92 -10.25
N ILE A 226 6.58 16.73 -9.96
CA ILE A 226 7.84 16.23 -10.49
C ILE A 226 7.60 15.65 -11.88
N LEU A 227 8.37 16.14 -12.86
CA LEU A 227 8.36 15.60 -14.21
C LEU A 227 8.98 14.20 -14.26
N PRO A 228 8.63 13.38 -15.28
CA PRO A 228 9.28 12.11 -15.50
C PRO A 228 10.81 12.24 -15.44
N ASN A 229 11.45 11.42 -14.62
CA ASN A 229 12.89 11.46 -14.40
C ASN A 229 13.43 10.03 -14.46
N PRO A 230 14.46 9.76 -15.31
CA PRO A 230 14.99 8.41 -15.51
C PRO A 230 15.64 7.81 -14.26
N ARG A 231 15.93 8.64 -13.23
CA ARG A 231 16.43 8.18 -11.94
C ARG A 231 15.33 7.59 -11.05
N ILE A 232 14.04 7.82 -11.36
CA ILE A 232 12.91 7.39 -10.53
C ILE A 232 12.29 6.14 -11.14
N ILE A 233 12.33 5.06 -10.38
CA ILE A 233 11.65 3.80 -10.67
C ILE A 233 10.41 3.75 -9.78
N GLN A 234 9.23 3.59 -10.40
CA GLN A 234 7.96 3.59 -9.67
C GLN A 234 7.44 2.16 -9.54
N VAL A 235 7.12 1.75 -8.33
CA VAL A 235 6.42 0.50 -8.04
C VAL A 235 4.99 0.83 -7.66
N GLY A 236 4.05 -0.05 -7.96
CA GLY A 236 2.66 0.14 -7.56
C GLY A 236 1.89 -1.17 -7.54
N THR A 237 0.60 -1.07 -7.23
CA THR A 237 -0.29 -2.22 -7.16
C THR A 237 -1.67 -1.93 -7.76
N CYS A 238 -2.27 -2.95 -8.38
CA CYS A 238 -3.67 -2.92 -8.81
C CYS A 238 -4.64 -3.37 -7.70
N SER A 239 -4.12 -3.82 -6.54
CA SER A 239 -4.94 -4.46 -5.50
C SER A 239 -5.56 -3.50 -4.48
N LYS A 240 -5.32 -2.21 -4.60
CA LYS A 240 -5.83 -1.17 -3.68
C LYS A 240 -6.78 -0.23 -4.42
N ALA A 241 -6.36 0.98 -4.77
CA ALA A 241 -7.20 1.96 -5.45
C ALA A 241 -7.84 1.44 -6.75
N LEU A 242 -7.20 0.52 -7.47
CA LEU A 242 -7.77 -0.10 -8.68
C LEU A 242 -8.69 -1.32 -8.38
N GLY A 243 -8.89 -1.68 -7.11
CA GLY A 243 -9.87 -2.69 -6.70
C GLY A 243 -9.71 -4.10 -7.32
N SER A 244 -8.52 -4.44 -7.84
CA SER A 244 -8.23 -5.69 -8.55
C SER A 244 -7.10 -6.49 -7.87
N LEU A 245 -6.23 -7.11 -8.63
CA LEU A 245 -5.02 -7.79 -8.15
C LEU A 245 -3.87 -7.52 -9.14
N GLY A 246 -2.65 -7.52 -8.62
CA GLY A 246 -1.43 -7.34 -9.39
C GLY A 246 -0.51 -6.31 -8.77
N GLY A 247 0.75 -6.35 -9.17
CA GLY A 247 1.74 -5.31 -8.92
C GLY A 247 2.41 -4.91 -10.22
N PHE A 248 3.10 -3.81 -10.23
CA PHE A 248 3.82 -3.37 -11.42
C PHE A 248 5.06 -2.56 -11.07
N VAL A 249 6.00 -2.54 -12.00
CA VAL A 249 7.17 -1.66 -12.00
C VAL A 249 7.11 -0.81 -13.26
N CYS A 250 7.26 0.51 -13.11
CA CYS A 250 7.39 1.47 -14.21
C CYS A 250 8.77 2.11 -14.18
N GLY A 251 9.39 2.26 -15.36
CA GLY A 251 10.71 2.85 -15.50
C GLY A 251 11.18 2.90 -16.95
N SER A 252 12.50 2.96 -17.18
CA SER A 252 13.07 2.95 -18.51
C SER A 252 12.83 1.61 -19.24
N LYS A 253 12.76 1.64 -20.55
CA LYS A 253 12.67 0.41 -21.38
C LYS A 253 13.80 -0.57 -21.08
N CYS A 254 15.01 -0.05 -20.86
CA CYS A 254 16.17 -0.87 -20.51
C CYS A 254 15.97 -1.62 -19.19
N LEU A 255 15.50 -0.94 -18.15
CA LEU A 255 15.17 -1.57 -16.86
C LEU A 255 14.12 -2.66 -17.02
N ILE A 256 13.02 -2.36 -17.72
CA ILE A 256 11.93 -3.33 -17.91
C ILE A 256 12.40 -4.56 -18.69
N GLN A 257 13.19 -4.37 -19.72
CA GLN A 257 13.82 -5.49 -20.45
C GLN A 257 14.75 -6.31 -19.55
N TYR A 258 15.55 -5.66 -18.70
CA TYR A 258 16.42 -6.33 -17.76
C TYR A 258 15.63 -7.16 -16.74
N LEU A 259 14.53 -6.61 -16.17
CA LEU A 259 13.65 -7.35 -15.27
C LEU A 259 13.01 -8.57 -15.95
N CYS A 260 12.59 -8.47 -17.21
CA CYS A 260 12.07 -9.61 -17.96
C CYS A 260 13.09 -10.75 -18.09
N GLN A 261 14.39 -10.45 -18.13
CA GLN A 261 15.44 -11.45 -18.27
C GLN A 261 15.96 -12.02 -16.95
N ARG A 262 15.80 -11.30 -15.85
CA ARG A 262 16.51 -11.61 -14.59
C ARG A 262 15.61 -11.74 -13.37
N SER A 263 14.43 -11.12 -13.36
CA SER A 263 13.55 -11.11 -12.20
C SER A 263 12.89 -12.47 -11.99
N ARG A 264 13.33 -13.21 -10.98
CA ARG A 264 12.81 -14.55 -10.66
C ARG A 264 11.31 -14.54 -10.34
N PRO A 265 10.77 -13.58 -9.56
CA PRO A 265 9.32 -13.48 -9.35
C PRO A 265 8.50 -13.30 -10.63
N PHE A 266 9.06 -12.70 -11.68
CA PHE A 266 8.43 -12.62 -12.98
C PHE A 266 8.60 -13.91 -13.80
N ILE A 267 9.83 -14.41 -13.88
CA ILE A 267 10.19 -15.56 -14.74
C ILE A 267 9.52 -16.85 -14.26
N CYS A 268 9.51 -17.08 -12.94
CA CYS A 268 9.15 -18.36 -12.33
C CYS A 268 7.71 -18.41 -11.77
N SER A 269 6.89 -17.38 -12.02
CA SER A 269 5.51 -17.35 -11.52
C SER A 269 4.49 -17.47 -12.63
N THR A 270 3.41 -18.21 -12.36
CA THR A 270 2.21 -18.23 -13.20
C THR A 270 1.67 -16.79 -13.32
N MET A 271 1.34 -16.35 -14.52
CA MET A 271 0.85 -14.99 -14.73
C MET A 271 -0.59 -14.78 -14.20
N LEU A 272 -1.00 -13.52 -14.07
CA LEU A 272 -2.36 -13.15 -13.73
C LEU A 272 -3.37 -13.65 -14.77
N PRO A 273 -4.56 -14.12 -14.35
CA PRO A 273 -5.65 -14.49 -15.25
C PRO A 273 -6.14 -13.31 -16.09
N SER A 274 -6.66 -13.58 -17.27
CA SER A 274 -7.20 -12.56 -18.19
C SER A 274 -8.31 -11.71 -17.57
N SER A 275 -9.17 -12.32 -16.74
CA SER A 275 -10.22 -11.60 -16.00
C SER A 275 -9.67 -10.54 -15.06
N VAL A 276 -8.58 -10.83 -14.38
CA VAL A 276 -7.90 -9.89 -13.47
C VAL A 276 -7.20 -8.76 -14.25
N LEU A 277 -6.56 -9.10 -15.37
CA LEU A 277 -5.93 -8.11 -16.26
C LEU A 277 -6.98 -7.16 -16.83
N ALA A 278 -8.13 -7.67 -17.27
CA ALA A 278 -9.25 -6.89 -17.79
C ALA A 278 -9.86 -5.98 -16.70
N ALA A 279 -10.05 -6.50 -15.48
CA ALA A 279 -10.49 -5.68 -14.34
C ALA A 279 -9.52 -4.54 -14.05
N SER A 280 -8.23 -4.82 -13.99
CA SER A 280 -7.20 -3.81 -13.71
C SER A 280 -7.15 -2.72 -14.79
N SER A 281 -7.19 -3.11 -16.08
CA SER A 281 -7.24 -2.18 -17.21
C SER A 281 -8.49 -1.30 -17.15
N LYS A 282 -9.67 -1.90 -16.93
CA LYS A 282 -10.92 -1.14 -16.81
C LYS A 282 -10.89 -0.17 -15.62
N SER A 283 -10.41 -0.60 -14.46
CA SER A 283 -10.27 0.26 -13.29
C SER A 283 -9.34 1.46 -13.56
N LEU A 284 -8.25 1.25 -14.26
CA LEU A 284 -7.33 2.33 -14.64
C LEU A 284 -8.00 3.32 -15.60
N GLN A 285 -8.77 2.84 -16.57
CA GLN A 285 -9.55 3.67 -17.48
C GLN A 285 -10.60 4.52 -16.74
N ILE A 286 -11.28 3.92 -15.74
CA ILE A 286 -12.24 4.63 -14.89
C ILE A 286 -11.54 5.72 -14.07
N LEU A 287 -10.40 5.42 -13.44
CA LEU A 287 -9.62 6.40 -12.70
C LEU A 287 -9.23 7.59 -13.61
N GLN A 288 -8.82 7.33 -14.85
CA GLN A 288 -8.45 8.37 -15.81
C GLN A 288 -9.63 9.24 -16.25
N SER A 289 -10.82 8.63 -16.42
CA SER A 289 -12.02 9.32 -16.90
C SER A 289 -12.86 9.96 -15.79
N GLN A 290 -12.68 9.53 -14.54
CA GLN A 290 -13.43 9.97 -13.36
C GLN A 290 -12.52 10.50 -12.25
N PRO A 291 -11.75 11.59 -12.47
CA PRO A 291 -10.85 12.15 -11.44
C PRO A 291 -11.60 12.67 -10.20
N GLU A 292 -12.91 12.92 -10.32
CA GLU A 292 -13.79 13.30 -9.20
C GLU A 292 -13.78 12.27 -8.06
N ARG A 293 -13.46 11.00 -8.32
CA ARG A 293 -13.30 9.97 -7.27
C ARG A 293 -12.12 10.30 -6.35
N VAL A 294 -11.02 10.79 -6.91
CA VAL A 294 -9.84 11.25 -6.14
C VAL A 294 -10.18 12.47 -5.31
N HIS A 295 -10.90 13.43 -5.89
CA HIS A 295 -11.37 14.62 -5.18
C HIS A 295 -12.32 14.24 -4.04
N ARG A 296 -13.23 13.31 -4.29
CA ARG A 296 -14.17 12.81 -3.28
C ARG A 296 -13.44 12.13 -2.11
N LEU A 297 -12.42 11.33 -2.41
CA LEU A 297 -11.57 10.71 -1.39
C LEU A 297 -10.90 11.76 -0.50
N LYS A 298 -10.36 12.84 -1.10
CA LYS A 298 -9.77 13.97 -0.35
C LYS A 298 -10.81 14.67 0.53
N GLN A 299 -12.00 14.98 0.00
CA GLN A 299 -13.08 15.62 0.76
C GLN A 299 -13.49 14.81 2.00
N LEU A 300 -13.68 13.49 1.84
CA LEU A 300 -14.02 12.59 2.96
C LEU A 300 -12.88 12.45 3.96
N SER A 301 -11.64 12.53 3.51
CA SER A 301 -10.46 12.54 4.39
C SER A 301 -10.38 13.83 5.21
N GLU A 302 -10.62 14.99 4.59
CA GLU A 302 -10.64 16.26 5.32
C GLU A 302 -11.82 16.34 6.31
N MET A 303 -12.98 15.81 5.94
CA MET A 303 -14.12 15.68 6.85
C MET A 303 -13.72 14.85 8.11
N ALA A 304 -13.06 13.72 7.92
CA ALA A 304 -12.59 12.92 9.04
C ALA A 304 -11.59 13.69 9.91
N LYS A 305 -10.61 14.34 9.32
CA LYS A 305 -9.63 15.17 10.06
C LYS A 305 -10.30 16.27 10.87
N SER A 306 -11.31 16.97 10.30
CA SER A 306 -12.07 18.01 10.99
C SER A 306 -12.77 17.48 12.23
N ILE A 307 -13.55 16.39 12.08
CA ILE A 307 -14.29 15.76 13.19
C ILE A 307 -13.34 15.31 14.30
N PHE A 308 -12.22 14.69 13.95
CA PHE A 308 -11.23 14.27 14.93
C PHE A 308 -10.53 15.46 15.61
N SER A 309 -10.22 16.53 14.85
CA SER A 309 -9.60 17.75 15.36
C SER A 309 -10.48 18.47 16.39
N GLU A 310 -11.80 18.56 16.16
CA GLU A 310 -12.77 19.09 17.11
C GLU A 310 -12.77 18.32 18.44
N CYS A 311 -12.28 17.08 18.41
CA CYS A 311 -12.15 16.20 19.55
C CYS A 311 -10.72 16.15 20.13
N GLY A 312 -9.83 17.03 19.67
CA GLY A 312 -8.44 17.13 20.13
C GLY A 312 -7.47 16.10 19.54
N MET A 313 -7.91 15.33 18.54
CA MET A 313 -7.06 14.38 17.80
C MET A 313 -6.64 15.02 16.47
N THR A 314 -5.35 15.02 16.17
CA THR A 314 -4.81 15.62 14.95
C THR A 314 -4.12 14.57 14.08
N PHE A 315 -4.23 14.76 12.77
CA PHE A 315 -3.50 13.99 11.76
C PHE A 315 -2.53 14.90 11.01
N LEU A 316 -1.55 14.30 10.36
CA LEU A 316 -0.67 15.06 9.48
C LEU A 316 -1.47 15.71 8.33
N PRO A 317 -1.15 16.95 7.94
CA PRO A 317 -1.86 17.63 6.85
C PRO A 317 -1.86 16.84 5.54
N GLU A 318 -0.73 16.22 5.22
CA GLU A 318 -0.54 15.41 4.01
C GLU A 318 -1.22 14.05 4.06
N ALA A 319 -1.70 13.58 5.21
CA ALA A 319 -2.36 12.27 5.31
C ALA A 319 -3.68 12.27 4.54
N VAL A 320 -3.78 11.39 3.55
CA VAL A 320 -4.99 11.15 2.76
C VAL A 320 -5.24 9.65 2.76
N ALA A 321 -6.47 9.23 2.75
CA ALA A 321 -6.89 7.82 2.73
C ALA A 321 -6.45 6.95 3.91
N ILE A 322 -5.35 7.24 4.59
CA ILE A 322 -4.87 6.50 5.77
C ILE A 322 -4.73 7.49 6.93
N LEU A 323 -5.56 7.29 7.95
CA LEU A 323 -5.61 8.13 9.15
C LEU A 323 -5.37 7.24 10.38
N PRO A 324 -4.11 7.16 10.86
CA PRO A 324 -3.77 6.30 12.01
C PRO A 324 -4.19 6.95 13.31
N ILE A 325 -4.97 6.24 14.13
CA ILE A 325 -5.35 6.64 15.47
C ILE A 325 -4.45 5.89 16.44
N ILE A 326 -3.39 6.54 16.91
CA ILE A 326 -2.38 5.92 17.77
C ILE A 326 -2.97 5.79 19.18
N VAL A 327 -3.08 4.58 19.70
CA VAL A 327 -3.58 4.27 21.05
C VAL A 327 -2.44 3.93 22.00
N GLY A 328 -1.34 3.38 21.47
CA GLY A 328 -0.15 2.98 22.21
C GLY A 328 -0.27 1.57 22.80
N ASP A 329 -1.19 1.36 23.72
CA ASP A 329 -1.39 0.09 24.43
C ASP A 329 -2.19 -0.92 23.59
N GLU A 330 -1.67 -2.14 23.45
CA GLU A 330 -2.25 -3.21 22.64
C GLU A 330 -3.61 -3.68 23.19
N THR A 331 -3.73 -3.82 24.50
CA THR A 331 -4.96 -4.30 25.16
C THR A 331 -6.07 -3.27 25.01
N ARG A 332 -5.73 -1.98 25.20
CA ARG A 332 -6.67 -0.87 25.01
C ARG A 332 -7.11 -0.77 23.55
N THR A 333 -6.19 -0.93 22.62
CA THR A 333 -6.49 -0.95 21.18
C THR A 333 -7.48 -2.05 20.83
N MET A 334 -7.30 -3.25 21.36
CA MET A 334 -8.24 -4.36 21.16
C MET A 334 -9.59 -4.10 21.79
N LYS A 335 -9.65 -3.52 22.99
CA LYS A 335 -10.91 -3.16 23.64
C LYS A 335 -11.71 -2.14 22.83
N ILE A 336 -11.04 -1.15 22.22
CA ILE A 336 -11.70 -0.20 21.32
C ILE A 336 -12.20 -0.92 20.06
N PHE A 337 -11.37 -1.76 19.44
CA PHE A 337 -11.74 -2.56 18.28
C PHE A 337 -12.99 -3.41 18.54
N GLU A 338 -13.00 -4.17 19.63
CA GLU A 338 -14.13 -5.04 20.00
C GLU A 338 -15.43 -4.26 20.22
N ASN A 339 -15.33 -3.10 20.88
CA ASN A 339 -16.48 -2.24 21.11
C ASN A 339 -17.04 -1.66 19.80
N LEU A 340 -16.18 -1.19 18.90
CA LEU A 340 -16.57 -0.72 17.56
C LEU A 340 -17.18 -1.85 16.72
N TYR A 341 -16.58 -3.04 16.79
CA TYR A 341 -17.09 -4.22 16.09
C TYR A 341 -18.52 -4.56 16.53
N GLN A 342 -18.81 -4.55 17.84
CA GLN A 342 -20.17 -4.75 18.37
C GLN A 342 -21.15 -3.66 17.90
N GLN A 343 -20.66 -2.46 17.66
CA GLN A 343 -21.45 -1.37 17.10
C GLN A 343 -21.63 -1.45 15.58
N GLY A 344 -21.14 -2.50 14.91
CA GLY A 344 -21.23 -2.64 13.46
C GLY A 344 -20.17 -1.85 12.68
N ILE A 345 -19.03 -1.50 13.29
CA ILE A 345 -17.91 -0.81 12.64
C ILE A 345 -16.68 -1.71 12.67
N TYR A 346 -16.17 -2.07 11.47
CA TYR A 346 -14.93 -2.83 11.35
C TYR A 346 -13.76 -1.89 11.03
N LEU A 347 -12.86 -1.73 12.02
CA LEU A 347 -11.69 -0.87 11.95
C LEU A 347 -10.44 -1.66 12.35
N ALA A 348 -9.41 -1.69 11.52
CA ALA A 348 -8.25 -2.54 11.74
C ALA A 348 -7.42 -2.13 12.96
N ALA A 349 -7.26 -3.04 13.93
CA ALA A 349 -6.37 -2.90 15.08
C ALA A 349 -4.96 -3.39 14.70
N ILE A 350 -4.04 -2.46 14.53
CA ILE A 350 -2.65 -2.74 14.15
C ILE A 350 -1.79 -2.80 15.41
N ARG A 351 -1.04 -3.90 15.57
CA ARG A 351 -0.21 -4.20 16.74
C ARG A 351 1.13 -4.78 16.28
N TYR A 352 2.03 -5.02 17.23
CA TYR A 352 3.28 -5.73 16.98
C TYR A 352 3.04 -7.06 16.22
N PRO A 353 3.90 -7.46 15.27
CA PRO A 353 5.13 -6.78 14.81
C PRO A 353 4.91 -5.80 13.66
N SER A 354 3.67 -5.50 13.25
CA SER A 354 3.39 -4.57 12.15
C SER A 354 3.74 -3.11 12.52
N VAL A 355 3.73 -2.82 13.83
CA VAL A 355 4.22 -1.58 14.45
C VAL A 355 5.02 -1.95 15.70
N PRO A 356 5.93 -1.11 16.21
CA PRO A 356 6.66 -1.37 17.45
C PRO A 356 5.73 -1.60 18.65
N LEU A 357 6.20 -2.32 19.68
CA LEU A 357 5.49 -2.44 20.95
C LEU A 357 5.24 -1.06 21.56
N GLY A 358 4.05 -0.85 22.12
CA GLY A 358 3.63 0.44 22.66
C GLY A 358 3.21 1.47 21.59
N HIS A 359 3.13 1.07 20.31
CA HIS A 359 2.67 1.90 19.20
C HIS A 359 1.43 1.33 18.51
N ALA A 360 0.65 0.53 19.22
CA ALA A 360 -0.60 -0.03 18.71
C ALA A 360 -1.56 1.09 18.30
N ARG A 361 -2.29 0.87 17.22
CA ARG A 361 -3.17 1.88 16.61
C ARG A 361 -4.39 1.26 15.94
N LEU A 362 -5.41 2.06 15.77
CA LEU A 362 -6.50 1.78 14.85
C LEU A 362 -6.16 2.44 13.51
N ARG A 363 -6.22 1.68 12.42
CA ARG A 363 -5.92 2.20 11.08
C ARG A 363 -7.22 2.49 10.35
N LEU A 364 -7.64 3.75 10.41
CA LEU A 364 -8.75 4.25 9.63
C LEU A 364 -8.33 4.43 8.18
N SER A 365 -9.11 3.87 7.26
CA SER A 365 -8.93 4.08 5.82
C SER A 365 -10.19 4.69 5.24
N VAL A 366 -10.02 5.66 4.35
CA VAL A 366 -11.11 6.35 3.67
C VAL A 366 -11.35 5.73 2.30
N CYS A 367 -12.61 5.60 1.90
CA CYS A 367 -13.00 5.19 0.55
C CYS A 367 -13.93 6.24 -0.06
N SER A 368 -13.75 6.55 -1.35
CA SER A 368 -14.55 7.57 -2.06
C SER A 368 -16.04 7.21 -2.13
N GLU A 369 -16.41 5.96 -1.94
CA GLU A 369 -17.80 5.48 -1.96
C GLU A 369 -18.55 5.67 -0.62
N TYR A 370 -17.88 6.16 0.44
CA TYR A 370 -18.59 6.40 1.70
C TYR A 370 -19.64 7.50 1.54
N GLY A 371 -20.89 7.21 1.97
CA GLY A 371 -21.96 8.19 2.10
C GLY A 371 -21.62 9.21 3.20
N GLU A 372 -21.82 10.51 2.93
CA GLU A 372 -21.39 11.56 3.88
C GLU A 372 -22.01 11.44 5.26
N ASP A 373 -23.33 11.22 5.30
CA ASP A 373 -24.06 11.17 6.58
C ASP A 373 -23.70 9.92 7.39
N GLU A 374 -23.59 8.77 6.72
CA GLU A 374 -23.13 7.53 7.36
C GLU A 374 -21.67 7.65 7.81
N TRP A 375 -20.82 8.28 6.99
CA TRP A 375 -19.41 8.51 7.36
C TRP A 375 -19.28 9.39 8.59
N LYS A 376 -20.07 10.49 8.69
CA LYS A 376 -20.11 11.35 9.88
C LYS A 376 -20.56 10.58 11.12
N ASP A 377 -21.60 9.74 11.01
CA ASP A 377 -22.08 8.90 12.12
C ASP A 377 -20.96 7.92 12.58
N VAL A 378 -20.36 7.21 11.63
CA VAL A 378 -19.24 6.27 11.90
C VAL A 378 -18.11 6.96 12.62
N LEU A 379 -17.65 8.13 12.12
CA LEU A 379 -16.57 8.90 12.74
C LEU A 379 -16.93 9.35 14.17
N SER A 380 -18.14 9.84 14.37
CA SER A 380 -18.63 10.27 15.68
C SER A 380 -18.65 9.12 16.69
N ARG A 381 -19.07 7.93 16.26
CA ARG A 381 -19.08 6.71 17.08
C ARG A 381 -17.69 6.22 17.41
N ILE A 382 -16.74 6.31 16.44
CA ILE A 382 -15.32 6.01 16.68
C ILE A 382 -14.77 6.92 17.77
N VAL A 383 -14.96 8.24 17.62
CA VAL A 383 -14.48 9.23 18.59
C VAL A 383 -15.06 8.98 19.99
N ASN A 384 -16.38 8.77 20.09
CA ASN A 384 -17.05 8.53 21.36
C ASN A 384 -16.55 7.24 22.04
N THR A 385 -16.36 6.17 21.27
CA THR A 385 -15.83 4.90 21.80
C THR A 385 -14.42 5.07 22.34
N ILE A 386 -13.56 5.80 21.61
CA ILE A 386 -12.20 6.09 22.04
C ILE A 386 -12.23 6.89 23.37
N LYS A 387 -12.95 7.98 23.43
CA LYS A 387 -13.09 8.81 24.65
C LYS A 387 -13.58 8.00 25.85
N THR A 388 -14.60 7.18 25.67
CA THR A 388 -15.16 6.35 26.72
C THR A 388 -14.15 5.35 27.29
N ILE A 389 -13.34 4.72 26.43
CA ILE A 389 -12.39 3.67 26.84
C ILE A 389 -11.09 4.26 27.38
N THR A 390 -10.64 5.41 26.83
CA THR A 390 -9.40 6.05 27.28
C THR A 390 -9.58 6.91 28.53
N GLY A 391 -10.80 7.31 28.85
CA GLY A 391 -11.10 8.24 29.96
C GLY A 391 -10.62 9.68 29.70
N ASP A 392 -10.17 9.98 28.50
CA ASP A 392 -9.55 11.25 28.15
C ASP A 392 -10.59 12.15 27.47
N SER A 393 -11.17 13.07 28.25
CA SER A 393 -12.10 14.10 27.73
C SER A 393 -11.41 15.11 26.83
N HIS A 394 -10.07 15.12 26.74
CA HIS A 394 -9.27 16.15 26.08
C HIS A 394 -8.34 15.62 24.99
N GLY A 395 -8.45 14.32 24.62
CA GLY A 395 -7.87 13.79 23.38
C GLY A 395 -6.37 14.00 23.15
N ARG A 396 -5.58 14.10 24.22
CA ARG A 396 -4.11 14.09 24.08
C ARG A 396 -3.65 12.64 23.92
N PHE A 397 -3.62 12.17 22.69
CA PHE A 397 -2.87 10.97 22.35
C PHE A 397 -1.40 11.34 22.16
N PRO A 398 -0.48 10.51 22.68
CA PRO A 398 0.95 10.76 22.57
C PRO A 398 1.44 10.73 21.11
#